data_6b8244dc12e580ef62a2b8b671be5374
#
_entry.id   6b8244dc12e580ef62a2b8b671be5374
#
_cell.length_a   1.000
_cell.length_b   1.000
_cell.length_c   1.000
_cell.angle_alpha   90.00
_cell.angle_beta   90.00
_cell.angle_gamma   90.00
#
_symmetry.space_group_name_H-M   'P 1'
#
loop_
_entity.id
_entity.type
_entity.pdbx_description
1 polymer ?
#
loop_
_entity_poly.entity_id
_entity_poly.type
_entity_poly.pdbx_seq_one_letter_code
_entity_poly.pdbx_strand_id
1 'polypeptide(L)'
;MKLKFIAPLMLLGMMAACQGGKQEANSEQSTETADTTLLEVNFGSKVPDDFYFVEYVNPRFAFHCEYPSFLDKGEAPANGDGRVFSNNELVITVYGEYDELGNADIKKAFAAAKSKTDTLQTQADNWYKICGNDNHGNTYCRKVVEVDGAFATVLATYPTHFANSYAPIVNKVMDTLSPLTPSEE
;
A
#
# COMPACT_ATOMS: atom_id res chain seq x y z
N MET A 1 25.97 -37.66 -12.94
CA MET A 1 27.37 -37.51 -12.49
C MET A 1 27.31 -36.83 -11.14
N LYS A 2 27.67 -37.56 -10.09
CA LYS A 2 27.61 -37.14 -8.68
C LYS A 2 28.92 -36.39 -8.36
N LEU A 3 28.83 -35.27 -7.64
CA LEU A 3 29.94 -34.85 -6.82
C LEU A 3 29.46 -34.27 -5.50
N LYS A 4 29.73 -35.03 -4.46
CA LYS A 4 29.66 -34.66 -3.05
C LYS A 4 30.98 -34.01 -2.66
N PHE A 5 30.93 -32.94 -1.87
CA PHE A 5 32.07 -32.65 -0.98
C PHE A 5 31.58 -32.26 0.41
N ILE A 6 32.23 -32.88 1.36
CA ILE A 6 32.03 -33.08 2.77
C ILE A 6 32.95 -32.13 3.54
N ALA A 7 32.44 -31.43 4.54
CA ALA A 7 32.87 -31.21 5.93
C ALA A 7 34.38 -31.01 6.25
N PRO A 8 34.71 -30.86 7.54
CA PRO A 8 34.45 -29.81 8.55
C PRO A 8 35.80 -29.31 9.13
N LEU A 9 35.84 -28.29 9.96
CA LEU A 9 36.92 -28.16 10.94
C LEU A 9 36.51 -27.40 12.18
N MET A 10 36.53 -28.12 13.28
CA MET A 10 36.61 -27.65 14.67
C MET A 10 37.85 -26.81 14.92
N LEU A 11 37.80 -25.83 15.79
CA LEU A 11 38.90 -25.57 16.71
C LEU A 11 38.41 -25.06 18.06
N LEU A 12 38.77 -25.81 19.06
CA LEU A 12 38.70 -25.58 20.52
C LEU A 12 39.83 -24.61 20.95
N GLY A 13 39.68 -23.94 22.03
CA GLY A 13 40.74 -23.41 22.89
C GLY A 13 40.31 -22.10 23.55
N MET A 14 40.45 -21.81 24.74
CA MET A 14 40.97 -22.36 25.99
C MET A 14 40.70 -21.31 27.08
N MET A 15 40.37 -21.79 28.26
CA MET A 15 40.19 -21.05 29.51
C MET A 15 41.47 -20.29 29.94
N ALA A 16 41.24 -19.17 30.65
CA ALA A 16 42.15 -18.75 31.69
C ALA A 16 41.34 -18.10 32.86
N ALA A 17 41.37 -18.76 33.96
CA ALA A 17 40.94 -18.27 35.28
C ALA A 17 42.08 -17.46 35.91
N CYS A 18 41.76 -16.37 36.59
CA CYS A 18 42.59 -15.81 37.64
C CYS A 18 41.70 -15.40 38.80
N GLN A 19 42.01 -15.99 39.92
CA GLN A 19 41.50 -15.71 41.27
C GLN A 19 42.14 -14.47 41.85
N GLY A 20 41.43 -13.83 42.76
CA GLY A 20 42.03 -13.24 43.95
C GLY A 20 41.60 -11.80 44.27
N GLY A 21 40.90 -11.64 45.43
CA GLY A 21 40.83 -10.35 46.12
C GLY A 21 39.50 -10.05 46.77
N LYS A 22 39.32 -10.51 48.02
CA LYS A 22 38.27 -10.02 48.95
C LYS A 22 38.54 -8.59 49.34
N GLN A 23 37.52 -7.75 49.27
CA GLN A 23 37.34 -6.64 50.24
C GLN A 23 35.86 -6.32 50.36
N GLU A 24 35.38 -6.48 51.59
CA GLU A 24 34.06 -6.03 52.07
C GLU A 24 34.09 -4.50 52.19
N ALA A 25 33.07 -3.82 51.70
CA ALA A 25 32.55 -2.59 52.27
C ALA A 25 31.17 -2.26 51.66
N ASN A 26 30.19 -2.49 52.42
CA ASN A 26 28.94 -1.77 52.71
C ASN A 26 28.67 -0.53 51.83
N SER A 27 27.52 -0.53 51.14
CA SER A 27 26.47 0.47 51.31
C SER A 27 25.55 0.59 50.08
N GLU A 28 24.28 0.61 50.38
CA GLU A 28 23.19 1.25 49.66
C GLU A 28 22.79 0.73 48.28
N GLN A 29 21.86 -0.11 48.37
CA GLN A 29 20.95 -0.57 47.33
C GLN A 29 20.07 0.62 46.92
N SER A 30 20.51 1.40 45.94
CA SER A 30 19.62 2.25 45.18
C SER A 30 19.05 1.37 44.06
N THR A 31 17.83 0.93 44.25
CA THR A 31 16.97 0.40 43.19
C THR A 31 16.71 1.55 42.24
N GLU A 32 17.55 1.69 41.22
CA GLU A 32 17.20 2.39 40.00
C GLU A 32 16.15 1.51 39.30
N THR A 33 14.89 1.80 39.57
CA THR A 33 13.80 1.44 38.69
C THR A 33 14.11 2.10 37.37
N ALA A 34 14.64 1.34 36.43
CA ALA A 34 14.66 1.71 35.01
C ALA A 34 13.21 1.97 34.66
N ASP A 35 12.82 3.24 34.67
CA ASP A 35 11.60 3.74 34.07
C ASP A 35 11.77 3.51 32.56
N THR A 36 11.38 2.32 32.13
CA THR A 36 11.19 2.01 30.74
C THR A 36 9.92 2.73 30.31
N THR A 37 10.04 4.05 30.17
CA THR A 37 9.09 4.82 29.42
C THR A 37 9.17 4.27 28.00
N LEU A 38 8.32 3.29 27.71
CA LEU A 38 8.00 2.93 26.35
C LEU A 38 7.54 4.24 25.70
N LEU A 39 8.41 4.83 24.91
CA LEU A 39 8.00 5.85 23.97
C LEU A 39 6.92 5.18 23.13
N GLU A 40 5.66 5.40 23.47
CA GLU A 40 4.56 5.18 22.56
C GLU A 40 4.83 6.09 21.36
N VAL A 41 5.55 5.53 20.38
CA VAL A 41 5.64 6.14 19.07
C VAL A 41 4.23 6.04 18.54
N ASN A 42 3.49 7.11 18.66
CA ASN A 42 2.16 7.23 18.12
C ASN A 42 2.29 7.24 16.59
N PHE A 43 2.24 6.07 15.99
CA PHE A 43 2.14 5.88 14.54
C PHE A 43 0.70 6.20 14.09
N GLY A 44 0.16 7.33 14.55
CA GLY A 44 -1.10 7.84 14.03
C GLY A 44 -0.95 8.09 12.53
N SER A 45 -1.92 7.67 11.74
CA SER A 45 -1.96 8.05 10.32
C SER A 45 -1.98 9.57 10.22
N LYS A 46 -1.30 10.11 9.21
CA LYS A 46 -1.28 11.56 8.94
C LYS A 46 -2.51 12.01 8.14
N VAL A 47 -3.68 11.47 8.43
CA VAL A 47 -4.93 11.92 7.85
C VAL A 47 -5.40 13.15 8.63
N PRO A 48 -5.46 14.36 8.02
CA PRO A 48 -6.02 15.55 8.67
C PRO A 48 -7.51 15.36 8.95
N ASP A 49 -8.01 15.95 10.04
CA ASP A 49 -9.43 15.85 10.41
C ASP A 49 -10.34 16.68 9.49
N ASP A 50 -9.79 17.68 8.81
CA ASP A 50 -10.52 18.68 8.00
C ASP A 50 -10.33 18.51 6.49
N PHE A 51 -9.90 17.34 6.02
CA PHE A 51 -9.74 17.11 4.58
C PHE A 51 -11.10 16.98 3.88
N TYR A 52 -11.10 17.26 2.59
CA TYR A 52 -12.25 17.11 1.70
C TYR A 52 -11.83 16.35 0.43
N PHE A 53 -12.79 15.92 -0.37
CA PHE A 53 -12.53 15.27 -1.65
C PHE A 53 -12.57 16.28 -2.78
N VAL A 54 -11.62 16.15 -3.71
CA VAL A 54 -11.46 16.98 -4.89
C VAL A 54 -11.68 16.14 -6.13
N GLU A 55 -12.42 16.65 -7.08
CA GLU A 55 -12.65 15.94 -8.34
C GLU A 55 -11.40 15.94 -9.22
N TYR A 56 -11.13 14.77 -9.80
CA TYR A 56 -10.20 14.58 -10.90
C TYR A 56 -10.94 14.09 -12.12
N VAL A 57 -10.75 14.78 -13.25
CA VAL A 57 -11.33 14.43 -14.55
C VAL A 57 -10.20 14.04 -15.50
N ASN A 58 -10.37 12.91 -16.19
CA ASN A 58 -9.53 12.51 -17.31
C ASN A 58 -10.34 12.59 -18.61
N PRO A 59 -10.18 13.65 -19.41
CA PRO A 59 -10.95 13.83 -20.63
C PRO A 59 -10.52 12.88 -21.75
N ARG A 60 -9.29 12.35 -21.70
CA ARG A 60 -8.77 11.43 -22.72
C ARG A 60 -9.48 10.08 -22.70
N PHE A 61 -9.77 9.58 -21.51
CA PHE A 61 -10.43 8.29 -21.28
C PHE A 61 -11.85 8.44 -20.75
N ALA A 62 -12.40 9.67 -20.81
CA ALA A 62 -13.78 10.00 -20.44
C ALA A 62 -14.23 9.44 -19.08
N PHE A 63 -13.42 9.61 -18.05
CA PHE A 63 -13.76 9.21 -16.68
C PHE A 63 -13.43 10.29 -15.66
N HIS A 64 -14.02 10.15 -14.47
CA HIS A 64 -13.68 10.96 -13.31
C HIS A 64 -13.62 10.11 -12.03
N CYS A 65 -12.97 10.66 -11.00
CA CYS A 65 -13.02 10.18 -9.63
C CYS A 65 -12.72 11.34 -8.67
N GLU A 66 -12.95 11.12 -7.38
CA GLU A 66 -12.52 12.05 -6.34
C GLU A 66 -11.22 11.56 -5.68
N TYR A 67 -10.40 12.48 -5.18
CA TYR A 67 -9.22 12.19 -4.37
C TYR A 67 -9.17 13.10 -3.13
N PRO A 68 -8.55 12.66 -2.01
CA PRO A 68 -8.50 13.47 -0.79
C PRO A 68 -7.54 14.66 -0.94
N SER A 69 -7.96 15.84 -0.47
CA SER A 69 -7.25 17.11 -0.62
C SER A 69 -5.89 17.17 0.09
N PHE A 70 -5.60 16.27 1.02
CA PHE A 70 -4.30 16.21 1.69
C PHE A 70 -3.20 15.48 0.92
N LEU A 71 -3.53 14.90 -0.24
CA LEU A 71 -2.52 14.27 -1.11
C LEU A 71 -1.96 15.28 -2.10
N ASP A 72 -0.65 15.25 -2.26
CA ASP A 72 0.04 15.99 -3.30
C ASP A 72 -0.34 15.44 -4.67
N LYS A 73 -0.71 16.35 -5.58
CA LYS A 73 -1.01 16.03 -6.96
C LYS A 73 0.29 16.04 -7.76
N GLY A 74 0.78 14.87 -8.15
CA GLY A 74 1.96 14.72 -8.99
C GLY A 74 1.81 15.39 -10.36
N GLU A 75 2.90 15.46 -11.12
CA GLU A 75 2.87 16.00 -12.47
C GLU A 75 2.04 15.13 -13.43
N ALA A 76 1.42 15.77 -14.43
CA ALA A 76 0.71 15.04 -15.46
C ALA A 76 1.72 14.35 -16.38
N PRO A 77 1.55 13.04 -16.67
CA PRO A 77 2.34 12.41 -17.70
C PRO A 77 2.05 13.05 -19.06
N ALA A 78 3.06 13.11 -19.94
CA ALA A 78 2.96 13.77 -21.24
C ALA A 78 1.87 13.18 -22.15
N ASN A 79 1.56 11.89 -21.97
CA ASN A 79 0.52 11.18 -22.70
C ASN A 79 -0.91 11.44 -22.18
N GLY A 80 -1.07 12.09 -21.02
CA GLY A 80 -2.37 12.41 -20.44
C GLY A 80 -3.14 11.21 -19.91
N ASP A 81 -2.49 10.05 -19.71
CA ASP A 81 -3.19 8.82 -19.35
C ASP A 81 -3.72 8.84 -17.91
N GLY A 82 -3.12 9.61 -17.00
CA GLY A 82 -3.56 9.59 -15.62
C GLY A 82 -2.90 10.61 -14.71
N ARG A 83 -2.92 10.30 -13.41
CA ARG A 83 -2.34 11.12 -12.35
C ARG A 83 -1.98 10.27 -11.14
N VAL A 84 -0.94 10.67 -10.43
CA VAL A 84 -0.60 10.14 -9.11
C VAL A 84 -0.94 11.19 -8.05
N PHE A 85 -1.60 10.75 -6.99
CA PHE A 85 -1.89 11.53 -5.79
C PHE A 85 -1.22 10.83 -4.62
N SER A 86 -0.39 11.51 -3.86
CA SER A 86 0.39 10.83 -2.83
C SER A 86 0.80 11.72 -1.66
N ASN A 87 1.03 11.09 -0.53
CA ASN A 87 1.85 11.59 0.55
C ASN A 87 2.90 10.51 0.91
N ASN A 88 3.54 10.61 2.08
CA ASN A 88 4.55 9.64 2.51
C ASN A 88 4.00 8.23 2.81
N GLU A 89 2.68 8.05 2.90
CA GLU A 89 2.04 6.81 3.35
C GLU A 89 1.04 6.26 2.33
N LEU A 90 0.20 7.11 1.74
CA LEU A 90 -0.83 6.73 0.78
C LEU A 90 -0.44 7.17 -0.63
N VAL A 91 -0.45 6.23 -1.57
CA VAL A 91 -0.27 6.50 -2.99
C VAL A 91 -1.53 6.05 -3.72
N ILE A 92 -2.13 6.95 -4.49
CA ILE A 92 -3.27 6.67 -5.37
C ILE A 92 -2.87 7.00 -6.80
N THR A 93 -2.83 5.99 -7.65
CA THR A 93 -2.62 6.16 -9.09
C THR A 93 -3.94 5.98 -9.80
N VAL A 94 -4.31 6.97 -10.61
CA VAL A 94 -5.53 6.96 -11.41
C VAL A 94 -5.15 7.09 -12.88
N TYR A 95 -5.59 6.16 -13.72
CA TYR A 95 -5.23 6.16 -15.14
C TYR A 95 -6.25 5.46 -16.02
N GLY A 96 -6.22 5.80 -17.31
CA GLY A 96 -6.92 5.08 -18.36
C GLY A 96 -5.95 4.32 -19.25
N GLU A 97 -6.39 3.20 -19.77
CA GLU A 97 -5.65 2.38 -20.72
C GLU A 97 -6.58 1.74 -21.74
N TYR A 98 -6.14 1.60 -22.98
CA TYR A 98 -6.86 0.80 -23.98
C TYR A 98 -6.49 -0.67 -23.82
N ASP A 99 -7.46 -1.55 -23.99
CA ASP A 99 -7.16 -2.97 -24.22
C ASP A 99 -6.39 -3.13 -25.53
N GLU A 100 -5.36 -3.98 -25.54
CA GLU A 100 -4.53 -4.22 -26.75
C GLU A 100 -5.34 -4.59 -27.99
N LEU A 101 -6.53 -5.15 -27.80
CA LEU A 101 -7.45 -5.55 -28.88
C LEU A 101 -8.58 -4.53 -29.12
N GLY A 102 -8.62 -3.42 -28.38
CA GLY A 102 -9.62 -2.36 -28.49
C GLY A 102 -11.04 -2.77 -28.07
N ASN A 103 -11.19 -3.90 -27.39
CA ASN A 103 -12.44 -4.41 -26.87
C ASN A 103 -12.27 -4.70 -25.37
N ALA A 104 -12.40 -3.68 -24.55
CA ALA A 104 -12.31 -3.85 -23.10
C ALA A 104 -13.31 -4.90 -22.61
N ASP A 105 -12.81 -6.00 -22.05
CA ASP A 105 -13.61 -7.08 -21.47
C ASP A 105 -13.29 -7.17 -19.98
N ILE A 106 -14.19 -6.61 -19.17
CA ILE A 106 -14.02 -6.55 -17.71
C ILE A 106 -13.93 -7.93 -17.06
N LYS A 107 -14.64 -8.94 -17.60
CA LYS A 107 -14.62 -10.31 -17.05
C LYS A 107 -13.28 -10.98 -17.31
N LYS A 108 -12.74 -10.78 -18.51
CA LYS A 108 -11.42 -11.30 -18.89
C LYS A 108 -10.31 -10.59 -18.12
N ALA A 109 -10.39 -9.24 -17.97
CA ALA A 109 -9.46 -8.45 -17.18
C ALA A 109 -9.45 -8.89 -15.71
N PHE A 110 -10.62 -9.08 -15.10
CA PHE A 110 -10.73 -9.59 -13.73
C PHE A 110 -10.14 -11.00 -13.60
N ALA A 111 -10.44 -11.90 -14.50
CA ALA A 111 -9.90 -13.27 -14.47
C ALA A 111 -8.37 -13.31 -14.55
N ALA A 112 -7.77 -12.37 -15.29
CA ALA A 112 -6.32 -12.24 -15.41
C ALA A 112 -5.69 -11.55 -14.19
N ALA A 113 -6.39 -10.60 -13.56
CA ALA A 113 -5.86 -9.78 -12.46
C ALA A 113 -5.92 -10.46 -11.09
N LYS A 114 -6.91 -11.33 -10.84
CA LYS A 114 -7.13 -11.95 -9.54
C LYS A 114 -6.04 -12.95 -9.15
N SER A 115 -5.72 -12.96 -7.86
CA SER A 115 -4.75 -13.89 -7.25
C SER A 115 -5.38 -14.64 -6.07
N LYS A 116 -4.78 -15.77 -5.68
CA LYS A 116 -5.18 -16.51 -4.48
C LYS A 116 -4.82 -15.78 -3.18
N THR A 117 -3.91 -14.82 -3.25
CA THR A 117 -3.47 -14.01 -2.11
C THR A 117 -4.31 -12.76 -1.89
N ASP A 118 -5.27 -12.47 -2.78
CA ASP A 118 -6.17 -11.35 -2.61
C ASP A 118 -7.09 -11.58 -1.41
N THR A 119 -7.30 -10.54 -0.60
CA THR A 119 -8.19 -10.55 0.57
C THR A 119 -9.62 -10.15 0.22
N LEU A 120 -9.80 -9.45 -0.88
CA LEU A 120 -11.10 -9.05 -1.45
C LEU A 120 -11.07 -9.21 -2.97
N GLN A 121 -12.10 -9.85 -3.51
CA GLN A 121 -12.35 -9.95 -4.95
C GLN A 121 -13.84 -9.71 -5.19
N THR A 122 -14.19 -8.65 -5.89
CA THR A 122 -15.58 -8.30 -6.22
C THR A 122 -15.66 -7.88 -7.67
N GLN A 123 -16.73 -8.28 -8.35
CA GLN A 123 -16.99 -7.96 -9.76
C GLN A 123 -18.45 -7.64 -9.98
N ALA A 124 -18.73 -6.71 -10.90
CA ALA A 124 -20.04 -6.45 -11.48
C ALA A 124 -19.94 -6.47 -13.03
N ASP A 125 -20.96 -6.00 -13.72
CA ASP A 125 -21.03 -6.10 -15.19
C ASP A 125 -19.94 -5.28 -15.88
N ASN A 126 -19.64 -4.08 -15.38
CA ASN A 126 -18.69 -3.14 -15.99
C ASN A 126 -17.53 -2.72 -15.09
N TRP A 127 -17.32 -3.39 -13.97
CA TRP A 127 -16.18 -3.11 -13.07
C TRP A 127 -15.77 -4.32 -12.24
N TYR A 128 -14.54 -4.27 -11.74
CA TYR A 128 -14.10 -5.16 -10.68
C TYR A 128 -13.25 -4.41 -9.65
N LYS A 129 -13.14 -4.97 -8.44
CA LYS A 129 -12.28 -4.51 -7.36
C LYS A 129 -11.53 -5.69 -6.75
N ILE A 130 -10.24 -5.53 -6.57
CA ILE A 130 -9.35 -6.49 -5.94
C ILE A 130 -8.55 -5.75 -4.87
N CYS A 131 -8.47 -6.29 -3.66
CA CYS A 131 -7.54 -5.83 -2.63
C CYS A 131 -6.75 -7.01 -2.09
N GLY A 132 -5.55 -6.73 -1.58
CA GLY A 132 -4.68 -7.72 -0.95
C GLY A 132 -3.54 -7.05 -0.19
N ASN A 133 -2.66 -7.87 0.35
CA ASN A 133 -1.45 -7.40 1.02
C ASN A 133 -0.23 -7.88 0.23
N ASP A 134 0.77 -7.02 0.12
CA ASP A 134 2.05 -7.38 -0.46
C ASP A 134 3.01 -7.96 0.59
N ASN A 135 4.17 -8.45 0.12
CA ASN A 135 5.20 -9.00 1.00
C ASN A 135 6.03 -7.93 1.71
N HIS A 136 5.73 -6.65 1.50
CA HIS A 136 6.44 -5.50 2.07
C HIS A 136 5.64 -4.81 3.18
N GLY A 137 4.51 -5.39 3.59
CA GLY A 137 3.67 -4.86 4.66
C GLY A 137 2.71 -3.78 4.19
N ASN A 138 2.41 -3.69 2.89
CA ASN A 138 1.43 -2.77 2.35
C ASN A 138 0.14 -3.50 1.97
N THR A 139 -0.96 -2.78 2.08
CA THR A 139 -2.25 -3.12 1.49
C THR A 139 -2.34 -2.42 0.14
N TYR A 140 -2.74 -3.16 -0.88
CA TYR A 140 -3.12 -2.61 -2.18
C TYR A 140 -4.60 -2.82 -2.44
N CYS A 141 -5.22 -1.86 -3.13
CA CYS A 141 -6.55 -2.00 -3.67
C CYS A 141 -6.56 -1.48 -5.11
N ARG A 142 -7.21 -2.21 -6.02
CA ARG A 142 -7.37 -1.84 -7.42
C ARG A 142 -8.85 -1.94 -7.79
N LYS A 143 -9.41 -0.85 -8.35
CA LYS A 143 -10.71 -0.87 -9.02
C LYS A 143 -10.51 -0.53 -10.48
N VAL A 144 -11.16 -1.27 -11.36
CA VAL A 144 -11.16 -1.06 -12.81
C VAL A 144 -12.60 -0.95 -13.26
N VAL A 145 -12.89 0.06 -14.06
CA VAL A 145 -14.19 0.30 -14.69
C VAL A 145 -14.00 0.32 -16.19
N GLU A 146 -14.89 -0.33 -16.93
CA GLU A 146 -14.96 -0.22 -18.38
C GLU A 146 -15.61 1.11 -18.79
N VAL A 147 -14.97 1.83 -19.68
CA VAL A 147 -15.42 3.13 -20.21
C VAL A 147 -15.14 3.18 -21.71
N ASP A 148 -16.18 3.11 -22.53
CA ASP A 148 -16.12 3.27 -24.00
C ASP A 148 -15.02 2.44 -24.68
N GLY A 149 -14.89 1.17 -24.30
CA GLY A 149 -13.90 0.25 -24.86
C GLY A 149 -12.49 0.41 -24.32
N ALA A 150 -12.30 1.22 -23.29
CA ALA A 150 -11.08 1.37 -22.50
C ALA A 150 -11.32 0.98 -21.04
N PHE A 151 -10.27 0.96 -20.26
CA PHE A 151 -10.32 0.78 -18.81
C PHE A 151 -9.92 2.06 -18.09
N ALA A 152 -10.70 2.47 -17.09
CA ALA A 152 -10.32 3.45 -16.09
C ALA A 152 -9.94 2.70 -14.82
N THR A 153 -8.78 3.00 -14.24
CA THR A 153 -8.22 2.30 -13.10
C THR A 153 -7.89 3.27 -11.97
N VAL A 154 -8.28 2.91 -10.74
CA VAL A 154 -7.73 3.44 -9.48
C VAL A 154 -6.93 2.34 -8.82
N LEU A 155 -5.67 2.58 -8.57
CA LEU A 155 -4.78 1.74 -7.76
C LEU A 155 -4.34 2.52 -6.53
N ALA A 156 -4.61 2.00 -5.34
CA ALA A 156 -4.18 2.59 -4.07
C ALA A 156 -3.26 1.64 -3.33
N THR A 157 -2.22 2.19 -2.69
CA THR A 157 -1.27 1.43 -1.85
C THR A 157 -0.98 2.23 -0.58
N TYR A 158 -1.01 1.57 0.57
CA TYR A 158 -0.72 2.15 1.88
C TYR A 158 -0.20 1.08 2.86
N PRO A 159 0.55 1.45 3.92
CA PRO A 159 1.01 0.50 4.93
C PRO A 159 -0.17 -0.19 5.62
N THR A 160 -0.13 -1.51 5.73
CA THR A 160 -1.24 -2.33 6.27
C THR A 160 -1.63 -1.95 7.70
N HIS A 161 -0.66 -1.51 8.52
CA HIS A 161 -0.94 -1.06 9.89
C HIS A 161 -1.78 0.22 9.98
N PHE A 162 -1.91 0.98 8.89
CA PHE A 162 -2.79 2.14 8.77
C PHE A 162 -4.14 1.84 8.09
N ALA A 163 -4.50 0.57 7.93
CA ALA A 163 -5.71 0.18 7.21
C ALA A 163 -6.98 0.81 7.80
N ASN A 164 -7.08 0.96 9.12
CA ASN A 164 -8.24 1.57 9.76
C ASN A 164 -8.45 3.04 9.34
N SER A 165 -7.37 3.76 9.04
CA SER A 165 -7.42 5.16 8.60
C SER A 165 -7.61 5.30 7.11
N TYR A 166 -6.88 4.51 6.31
CA TYR A 166 -6.84 4.69 4.86
C TYR A 166 -7.88 3.88 4.09
N ALA A 167 -8.31 2.72 4.59
CA ALA A 167 -9.29 1.90 3.86
C ALA A 167 -10.63 2.62 3.60
N PRO A 168 -11.23 3.39 4.53
CA PRO A 168 -12.44 4.16 4.26
C PRO A 168 -12.24 5.21 3.16
N ILE A 169 -11.09 5.90 3.17
CA ILE A 169 -10.72 6.93 2.19
C ILE A 169 -10.56 6.30 0.81
N VAL A 170 -9.78 5.23 0.71
CA VAL A 170 -9.54 4.48 -0.54
C VAL A 170 -10.85 3.92 -1.11
N ASN A 171 -11.73 3.40 -0.26
CA ASN A 171 -13.05 2.94 -0.68
C ASN A 171 -13.86 4.09 -1.30
N LYS A 172 -13.90 5.26 -0.66
CA LYS A 172 -14.59 6.44 -1.20
C LYS A 172 -14.03 6.86 -2.56
N VAL A 173 -12.70 6.93 -2.72
CA VAL A 173 -12.06 7.22 -4.01
C VAL A 173 -12.49 6.22 -5.09
N MET A 174 -12.45 4.93 -4.77
CA MET A 174 -12.86 3.88 -5.71
C MET A 174 -14.34 3.92 -6.05
N ASP A 175 -15.19 4.25 -5.08
CA ASP A 175 -16.64 4.32 -5.30
C ASP A 175 -17.03 5.48 -6.22
N THR A 176 -16.24 6.56 -6.27
CA THR A 176 -16.45 7.70 -7.16
C THR A 176 -15.90 7.50 -8.58
N LEU A 177 -15.06 6.46 -8.82
CA LEU A 177 -14.57 6.17 -10.17
C LEU A 177 -15.73 5.75 -11.08
N SER A 178 -16.00 6.58 -12.09
CA SER A 178 -17.11 6.39 -13.03
C SER A 178 -16.83 7.06 -14.39
N PRO A 179 -17.51 6.62 -15.46
CA PRO A 179 -17.51 7.32 -16.74
C PRO A 179 -18.01 8.75 -16.60
N LEU A 180 -17.51 9.65 -17.44
CA LEU A 180 -18.11 10.97 -17.61
C LEU A 180 -19.49 10.81 -18.24
N THR A 181 -20.49 11.40 -17.60
CA THR A 181 -21.82 11.50 -18.21
C THR A 181 -21.72 12.50 -19.37
N PRO A 182 -22.17 12.16 -20.59
CA PRO A 182 -22.28 13.15 -21.64
C PRO A 182 -23.14 14.32 -21.12
N SER A 183 -22.64 15.55 -21.29
CA SER A 183 -23.47 16.73 -21.02
C SER A 183 -24.66 16.67 -21.98
N GLU A 184 -25.87 16.63 -21.45
CA GLU A 184 -27.08 16.85 -22.26
C GLU A 184 -26.98 18.26 -22.86
N GLU A 185 -26.79 18.33 -24.18
CA GLU A 185 -26.87 19.58 -24.94
C GLU A 185 -28.35 19.97 -25.14
#